data_02c87659d21083016f8aeb59bd0f19b8
#
_entry.id   02c87659d21083016f8aeb59bd0f19b8
#
_cell.length_a   1.000
_cell.length_b   1.000
_cell.length_c   1.000
_cell.angle_alpha   90.00
_cell.angle_beta   90.00
_cell.angle_gamma   90.00
#
_symmetry.space_group_name_H-M   'P 1'
#
loop_
_entity.id
_entity.type
_entity.pdbx_description
1 polymer ?
#
loop_
_entity_poly.entity_id
_entity_poly.type
_entity_poly.pdbx_seq_one_letter_code
_entity_poly.pdbx_strand_id
1 'polypeptide(L)'
;MEFEPIAIVGRGCVLPDALDPDTFWDNIAAGRTSLSAAPDGDRWRLPRRLAMGTVGDHLDRTWTDAGGYVRGFESVFDPGGFRIAPERILSLDPLFHWVMYGVRQALTEAGREGPLPRAGLVLGNLSYPTPTGAVYAEHVWLSAQQPALRDALLTGERRRRPDARNRFSSGLPARLAARALGLGAGAWSLDAACASSLYAVKLACDRLHDGTADLMVAGAVSRADPLYLHVGFCGLSATSRTGRSRPFHRDADGLVHGEGAGFVALMRLSDARAAGLPVLGVIRGVGLSNDGRGAGLISP
;
A
#
# COMPACT_ATOMS: atom_id res chain seq x y z
N MET A 1 -20.25 -15.75 -21.26
CA MET A 1 -19.76 -14.51 -21.92
C MET A 1 -18.25 -14.64 -22.06
N GLU A 2 -17.74 -14.33 -23.24
CA GLU A 2 -16.31 -14.29 -23.48
C GLU A 2 -15.71 -13.09 -22.69
N PHE A 3 -14.52 -13.29 -22.11
CA PHE A 3 -13.85 -12.22 -21.36
C PHE A 3 -13.36 -11.15 -22.33
N GLU A 4 -13.95 -9.96 -22.31
CA GLU A 4 -13.43 -8.83 -23.08
C GLU A 4 -12.04 -8.43 -22.55
N PRO A 5 -10.99 -8.38 -23.38
CA PRO A 5 -9.66 -8.00 -22.94
C PRO A 5 -9.63 -6.59 -22.35
N ILE A 6 -8.87 -6.43 -21.27
CA ILE A 6 -8.71 -5.14 -20.57
C ILE A 6 -7.30 -4.60 -20.81
N ALA A 7 -7.22 -3.37 -21.31
CA ALA A 7 -5.96 -2.66 -21.51
C ALA A 7 -5.47 -2.03 -20.22
N ILE A 8 -4.17 -2.14 -19.94
CA ILE A 8 -3.45 -1.29 -18.99
C ILE A 8 -3.03 -0.05 -19.78
N VAL A 9 -3.56 1.11 -19.40
CA VAL A 9 -3.35 2.39 -20.10
C VAL A 9 -2.51 3.38 -19.30
N GLY A 10 -2.19 3.07 -18.04
CA GLY A 10 -1.32 3.90 -17.21
C GLY A 10 -0.86 3.16 -15.97
N ARG A 11 0.26 3.61 -15.40
CA ARG A 11 0.91 3.03 -14.23
C ARG A 11 1.28 4.11 -13.23
N GLY A 12 1.39 3.75 -11.96
CA GLY A 12 1.91 4.62 -10.92
C GLY A 12 2.43 3.82 -9.74
N CYS A 13 3.49 4.29 -9.11
CA CYS A 13 3.99 3.61 -7.93
C CYS A 13 4.72 4.55 -6.96
N VAL A 14 4.82 4.07 -5.73
CA VAL A 14 5.66 4.58 -4.66
C VAL A 14 6.30 3.36 -4.01
N LEU A 15 7.53 3.07 -4.35
CA LEU A 15 8.23 1.86 -3.94
C LEU A 15 9.60 2.21 -3.34
N PRO A 16 10.24 1.32 -2.59
CA PRO A 16 11.61 1.53 -2.16
C PRO A 16 12.54 1.84 -3.33
N ASP A 17 13.26 2.96 -3.25
CA ASP A 17 14.17 3.50 -4.26
C ASP A 17 13.52 3.75 -5.65
N ALA A 18 12.18 3.79 -5.75
CA ALA A 18 11.48 4.09 -6.99
C ALA A 18 10.13 4.79 -6.70
N LEU A 19 10.03 6.05 -7.08
CA LEU A 19 8.84 6.87 -6.89
C LEU A 19 8.03 7.04 -8.19
N ASP A 20 8.42 6.30 -9.24
CA ASP A 20 7.76 6.20 -10.53
C ASP A 20 8.03 4.84 -11.18
N PRO A 21 7.20 4.40 -12.16
CA PRO A 21 7.32 3.09 -12.79
C PRO A 21 8.60 2.88 -13.61
N ASP A 22 9.16 3.94 -14.19
CA ASP A 22 10.35 3.83 -15.04
C ASP A 22 11.60 3.63 -14.19
N THR A 23 11.75 4.39 -13.12
CA THR A 23 12.80 4.16 -12.09
C THR A 23 12.69 2.75 -11.48
N PHE A 24 11.47 2.25 -11.25
CA PHE A 24 11.27 0.89 -10.77
C PHE A 24 11.77 -0.15 -11.77
N TRP A 25 11.46 0.03 -13.05
CA TRP A 25 11.95 -0.84 -14.11
C TRP A 25 13.47 -0.81 -14.22
N ASP A 26 14.09 0.37 -14.18
CA ASP A 26 15.54 0.53 -14.25
C ASP A 26 16.26 -0.18 -13.10
N ASN A 27 15.69 -0.14 -11.90
CA ASN A 27 16.21 -0.86 -10.74
C ASN A 27 16.16 -2.37 -10.95
N ILE A 28 15.06 -2.90 -11.49
CA ILE A 28 14.91 -4.32 -11.80
C ILE A 28 15.89 -4.73 -12.91
N ALA A 29 15.94 -3.98 -14.00
CA ALA A 29 16.81 -4.27 -15.14
C ALA A 29 18.30 -4.25 -14.75
N ALA A 30 18.69 -3.39 -13.81
CA ALA A 30 20.04 -3.31 -13.26
C ALA A 30 20.33 -4.35 -12.16
N GLY A 31 19.35 -5.19 -11.78
CA GLY A 31 19.50 -6.16 -10.69
C GLY A 31 19.74 -5.53 -9.31
N ARG A 32 19.29 -4.28 -9.11
CA ARG A 32 19.44 -3.58 -7.82
C ARG A 32 18.51 -4.15 -6.77
N THR A 33 19.00 -4.20 -5.53
CA THR A 33 18.17 -4.52 -4.37
C THR A 33 17.89 -3.24 -3.56
N SER A 34 16.63 -3.02 -3.24
CA SER A 34 16.16 -1.89 -2.43
C SER A 34 15.90 -2.30 -0.97
N LEU A 35 16.43 -3.45 -0.56
CA LEU A 35 16.35 -3.89 0.83
C LEU A 35 17.47 -3.25 1.65
N SER A 36 17.13 -2.80 2.85
CA SER A 36 18.06 -2.15 3.78
C SER A 36 17.64 -2.38 5.23
N ALA A 37 18.51 -2.05 6.18
CA ALA A 37 18.08 -1.85 7.56
C ALA A 37 17.02 -0.73 7.65
N ALA A 38 16.18 -0.80 8.67
CA ALA A 38 15.20 0.27 8.90
C ALA A 38 15.88 1.63 9.05
N PRO A 39 15.33 2.70 8.45
CA PRO A 39 15.85 4.04 8.63
C PRO A 39 15.80 4.44 10.10
N ASP A 40 16.76 5.27 10.52
CA ASP A 40 16.75 5.87 11.85
C ASP A 40 15.56 6.84 11.99
N GLY A 41 15.08 7.00 13.22
CA GLY A 41 13.97 7.90 13.54
C GLY A 41 12.69 7.18 13.96
N ASP A 42 11.56 7.87 13.86
CA ASP A 42 10.28 7.50 14.49
C ASP A 42 9.54 6.32 13.84
N ARG A 43 10.11 5.67 12.82
CA ARG A 43 9.49 4.49 12.19
C ARG A 43 9.28 3.35 13.18
N TRP A 44 10.26 3.12 14.05
CA TRP A 44 10.17 2.17 15.14
C TRP A 44 9.79 2.93 16.40
N ARG A 45 8.53 2.92 16.77
CA ARG A 45 7.97 3.63 17.91
C ARG A 45 8.56 3.24 19.28
N LEU A 46 9.22 2.09 19.34
CA LEU A 46 10.01 1.64 20.48
C LEU A 46 11.51 1.67 20.16
N PRO A 47 12.37 1.85 21.15
CA PRO A 47 13.80 1.62 20.95
C PRO A 47 14.04 0.22 20.36
N ARG A 48 14.82 0.12 19.29
CA ARG A 48 15.10 -1.16 18.59
C ARG A 48 15.48 -2.28 19.54
N ARG A 49 16.31 -2.00 20.57
CA ARG A 49 16.72 -2.98 21.59
C ARG A 49 15.57 -3.67 22.33
N LEU A 50 14.39 -3.05 22.39
CA LEU A 50 13.21 -3.63 23.02
C LEU A 50 12.40 -4.50 22.05
N ALA A 51 12.44 -4.19 20.77
CA ALA A 51 11.75 -4.95 19.73
C ALA A 51 12.62 -6.07 19.13
N MET A 52 13.95 -5.96 19.19
CA MET A 52 14.87 -6.96 18.64
C MET A 52 15.08 -8.13 19.60
N GLY A 53 15.16 -9.32 19.05
CA GLY A 53 15.46 -10.57 19.73
C GLY A 53 16.26 -11.51 18.84
N THR A 54 16.56 -12.69 19.31
CA THR A 54 17.20 -13.75 18.52
C THR A 54 16.14 -14.64 17.87
N VAL A 55 16.54 -15.39 16.84
CA VAL A 55 15.66 -16.37 16.19
C VAL A 55 15.18 -17.40 17.21
N GLY A 56 13.86 -17.54 17.33
CA GLY A 56 13.24 -18.47 18.28
C GLY A 56 13.05 -17.91 19.70
N ASP A 57 13.37 -16.65 19.94
CA ASP A 57 13.33 -16.05 21.26
C ASP A 57 11.87 -15.83 21.67
N HIS A 58 11.08 -15.00 21.25
CA HIS A 58 9.72 -14.79 21.71
C HIS A 58 8.78 -14.37 20.57
N LEU A 59 7.52 -14.63 20.72
CA LEU A 59 6.46 -14.25 19.77
C LEU A 59 6.27 -12.72 19.64
N ASP A 60 6.83 -11.95 20.56
CA ASP A 60 6.69 -10.49 20.65
C ASP A 60 7.94 -9.71 20.19
N ARG A 61 8.90 -10.38 19.55
CA ARG A 61 10.15 -9.78 19.06
C ARG A 61 10.42 -10.12 17.60
N THR A 62 11.22 -9.27 16.97
CA THR A 62 11.73 -9.52 15.62
C THR A 62 13.24 -9.77 15.67
N TRP A 63 13.75 -10.66 14.84
CA TRP A 63 15.20 -10.89 14.68
C TRP A 63 15.84 -10.05 13.58
N THR A 64 15.05 -9.26 12.85
CA THR A 64 15.55 -8.40 11.79
C THR A 64 14.72 -7.13 11.68
N ASP A 65 15.37 -6.06 11.29
CA ASP A 65 14.74 -4.82 10.83
C ASP A 65 14.95 -4.60 9.32
N ALA A 66 15.51 -5.58 8.62
CA ALA A 66 15.71 -5.51 7.19
C ALA A 66 14.36 -5.49 6.45
N GLY A 67 14.24 -4.59 5.48
CA GLY A 67 13.02 -4.40 4.72
C GLY A 67 13.19 -3.47 3.53
N GLY A 68 12.15 -3.37 2.72
CA GLY A 68 12.04 -2.36 1.67
C GLY A 68 11.34 -1.12 2.21
N TYR A 69 12.07 -0.02 2.35
CA TYR A 69 11.56 1.23 2.92
C TYR A 69 11.53 2.34 1.88
N VAL A 70 10.38 2.99 1.74
CA VAL A 70 10.23 4.17 0.87
C VAL A 70 10.94 5.36 1.49
N ARG A 71 11.78 6.02 0.69
CA ARG A 71 12.55 7.22 1.07
C ARG A 71 12.39 8.30 0.03
N GLY A 72 12.52 9.55 0.46
CA GLY A 72 12.51 10.72 -0.43
C GLY A 72 11.15 11.08 -1.00
N PHE A 73 10.08 10.40 -0.61
CA PHE A 73 8.73 10.69 -1.11
C PHE A 73 8.27 12.11 -0.78
N GLU A 74 8.66 12.62 0.37
CA GLU A 74 8.30 13.96 0.85
C GLU A 74 8.82 15.08 -0.07
N SER A 75 9.90 14.82 -0.81
CA SER A 75 10.49 15.78 -1.75
C SER A 75 9.76 15.86 -3.10
N VAL A 76 8.96 14.85 -3.44
CA VAL A 76 8.22 14.76 -4.72
C VAL A 76 6.71 14.92 -4.55
N PHE A 77 6.21 14.81 -3.32
CA PHE A 77 4.79 14.89 -3.06
C PHE A 77 4.33 16.34 -2.96
N ASP A 78 3.60 16.80 -3.98
CA ASP A 78 2.86 18.06 -3.94
C ASP A 78 1.40 17.80 -3.57
N PRO A 79 0.92 18.31 -2.41
CA PRO A 79 -0.49 18.23 -2.02
C PRO A 79 -1.38 19.21 -2.79
N GLY A 80 -0.80 20.10 -3.59
CA GLY A 80 -1.52 20.98 -4.52
C GLY A 80 -2.12 20.20 -5.68
N GLY A 81 -3.06 20.82 -6.37
CA GLY A 81 -3.71 20.19 -7.54
C GLY A 81 -4.73 19.10 -7.21
N PHE A 82 -4.89 18.69 -5.96
CA PHE A 82 -5.99 17.85 -5.52
C PHE A 82 -7.23 18.66 -5.15
N ARG A 83 -8.42 18.07 -5.29
CA ARG A 83 -9.71 18.70 -4.94
C ARG A 83 -10.00 18.72 -3.44
N ILE A 84 -8.99 18.55 -2.63
CA ILE A 84 -9.00 18.57 -1.16
C ILE A 84 -7.93 19.56 -0.71
N ALA A 85 -8.25 20.37 0.29
CA ALA A 85 -7.31 21.35 0.81
C ALA A 85 -5.98 20.69 1.29
N PRO A 86 -4.83 21.27 0.92
CA PRO A 86 -3.50 20.70 1.24
C PRO A 86 -3.32 20.39 2.74
N GLU A 87 -3.80 21.26 3.62
CA GLU A 87 -3.67 21.10 5.08
C GLU A 87 -4.39 19.85 5.58
N ARG A 88 -5.50 19.47 4.93
CA ARG A 88 -6.24 18.26 5.23
C ARG A 88 -5.51 17.02 4.76
N ILE A 89 -4.84 17.10 3.62
CA ILE A 89 -4.02 16.01 3.10
C ILE A 89 -2.82 15.80 4.02
N LEU A 90 -2.05 16.85 4.28
CA LEU A 90 -0.83 16.80 5.09
C LEU A 90 -1.04 16.38 6.56
N SER A 91 -2.28 16.45 7.07
CA SER A 91 -2.61 15.95 8.41
C SER A 91 -2.79 14.43 8.49
N LEU A 92 -2.74 13.73 7.36
CA LEU A 92 -2.94 12.29 7.26
C LEU A 92 -1.61 11.55 7.17
N ASP A 93 -1.66 10.26 7.48
CA ASP A 93 -0.52 9.34 7.31
C ASP A 93 -0.05 9.30 5.85
N PRO A 94 1.25 9.19 5.59
CA PRO A 94 1.78 9.02 4.23
C PRO A 94 1.13 7.90 3.40
N LEU A 95 0.51 6.90 4.00
CA LEU A 95 -0.29 5.90 3.28
C LEU A 95 -1.33 6.57 2.38
N PHE A 96 -2.02 7.60 2.87
CA PHE A 96 -3.01 8.34 2.09
C PHE A 96 -2.37 9.12 0.94
N HIS A 97 -1.19 9.68 1.20
CA HIS A 97 -0.42 10.44 0.20
C HIS A 97 0.05 9.53 -0.93
N TRP A 98 0.55 8.33 -0.59
CA TRP A 98 1.01 7.34 -1.58
C TRP A 98 -0.12 6.88 -2.50
N VAL A 99 -1.32 6.65 -1.92
CA VAL A 99 -2.49 6.29 -2.73
C VAL A 99 -2.87 7.42 -3.68
N MET A 100 -2.97 8.66 -3.19
CA MET A 100 -3.31 9.82 -4.04
C MET A 100 -2.28 10.06 -5.13
N TYR A 101 -0.99 9.98 -4.79
CA TYR A 101 0.12 10.19 -5.71
C TYR A 101 0.17 9.11 -6.80
N GLY A 102 0.18 7.82 -6.42
CA GLY A 102 0.27 6.71 -7.37
C GLY A 102 -0.96 6.62 -8.29
N VAL A 103 -2.16 6.89 -7.76
CA VAL A 103 -3.37 6.97 -8.60
C VAL A 103 -3.28 8.16 -9.57
N ARG A 104 -2.80 9.33 -9.13
CA ARG A 104 -2.56 10.48 -10.02
C ARG A 104 -1.56 10.15 -11.12
N GLN A 105 -0.43 9.52 -10.79
CA GLN A 105 0.54 9.07 -11.81
C GLN A 105 -0.10 8.18 -12.87
N ALA A 106 -0.85 7.15 -12.45
CA ALA A 106 -1.50 6.22 -13.37
C ALA A 106 -2.52 6.91 -14.29
N LEU A 107 -3.25 7.91 -13.76
CA LEU A 107 -4.19 8.70 -14.55
C LEU A 107 -3.47 9.64 -15.53
N THR A 108 -2.40 10.29 -15.09
CA THR A 108 -1.58 11.19 -15.93
C THR A 108 -0.92 10.42 -17.07
N GLU A 109 -0.34 9.24 -16.81
CA GLU A 109 0.23 8.37 -17.87
C GLU A 109 -0.85 7.92 -18.87
N ALA A 110 -2.08 7.70 -18.39
CA ALA A 110 -3.22 7.39 -19.23
C ALA A 110 -3.80 8.61 -19.98
N GLY A 111 -3.22 9.81 -19.85
CA GLY A 111 -3.75 11.04 -20.43
C GLY A 111 -5.14 11.43 -19.91
N ARG A 112 -5.45 11.07 -18.66
CA ARG A 112 -6.75 11.29 -18.03
C ARG A 112 -6.59 12.20 -16.82
N GLU A 113 -6.97 13.45 -16.97
CA GLU A 113 -6.92 14.46 -15.93
C GLU A 113 -8.29 15.12 -15.73
N GLY A 114 -8.49 15.72 -14.55
CA GLY A 114 -9.72 16.40 -14.18
C GLY A 114 -10.82 15.47 -13.66
N PRO A 115 -12.08 15.96 -13.60
CA PRO A 115 -13.20 15.15 -13.13
C PRO A 115 -13.52 14.00 -14.08
N LEU A 116 -13.54 12.78 -13.54
CA LEU A 116 -13.77 11.53 -14.26
C LEU A 116 -15.02 10.83 -13.68
N PRO A 117 -16.23 11.24 -14.06
CA PRO A 117 -17.47 10.77 -13.45
C PRO A 117 -17.70 9.25 -13.62
N ARG A 118 -17.13 8.66 -14.66
CA ARG A 118 -17.23 7.22 -14.94
C ARG A 118 -15.92 6.46 -14.67
N ALA A 119 -15.02 7.06 -13.87
CA ALA A 119 -13.82 6.38 -13.38
C ALA A 119 -13.98 6.01 -11.91
N GLY A 120 -13.42 4.86 -11.52
CA GLY A 120 -13.43 4.35 -10.14
C GLY A 120 -12.07 3.90 -9.65
N LEU A 121 -12.02 3.51 -8.36
CA LEU A 121 -10.79 3.02 -7.71
C LEU A 121 -11.09 1.78 -6.87
N VAL A 122 -10.30 0.73 -7.06
CA VAL A 122 -10.27 -0.43 -6.15
C VAL A 122 -8.88 -0.53 -5.53
N LEU A 123 -8.83 -0.50 -4.21
CA LEU A 123 -7.59 -0.48 -3.44
C LEU A 123 -7.45 -1.75 -2.59
N GLY A 124 -6.42 -2.55 -2.86
CA GLY A 124 -5.95 -3.57 -1.92
C GLY A 124 -5.22 -2.90 -0.76
N ASN A 125 -5.68 -3.14 0.45
CA ASN A 125 -5.09 -2.53 1.64
C ASN A 125 -5.39 -3.38 2.87
N LEU A 126 -4.36 -3.90 3.50
CA LEU A 126 -4.50 -4.67 4.73
C LEU A 126 -4.91 -3.76 5.89
N SER A 127 -5.75 -4.29 6.77
CA SER A 127 -6.27 -3.55 7.92
C SER A 127 -5.27 -3.43 9.09
N TYR A 128 -3.98 -3.37 8.80
CA TYR A 128 -2.96 -3.09 9.81
C TYR A 128 -2.93 -1.61 10.20
N PRO A 129 -2.62 -1.30 11.46
CA PRO A 129 -2.40 0.09 11.86
C PRO A 129 -1.18 0.67 11.11
N THR A 130 -1.34 1.90 10.63
CA THR A 130 -0.19 2.69 10.16
C THR A 130 0.58 3.27 11.36
N PRO A 131 1.82 3.73 11.19
CA PRO A 131 2.56 4.40 12.26
C PRO A 131 1.77 5.55 12.89
N THR A 132 1.14 6.41 12.09
CA THR A 132 0.33 7.52 12.61
C THR A 132 -0.96 7.03 13.28
N GLY A 133 -1.59 5.98 12.75
CA GLY A 133 -2.76 5.35 13.35
C GLY A 133 -2.46 4.73 14.71
N ALA A 134 -1.28 4.13 14.85
CA ALA A 134 -0.82 3.56 16.10
C ALA A 134 -0.56 4.65 17.17
N VAL A 135 0.09 5.77 16.80
CA VAL A 135 0.24 6.92 17.70
C VAL A 135 -1.12 7.48 18.11
N TYR A 136 -2.08 7.56 17.18
CA TYR A 136 -3.44 7.97 17.53
C TYR A 136 -4.09 7.04 18.56
N ALA A 137 -3.94 5.73 18.40
CA ALA A 137 -4.48 4.74 19.35
C ALA A 137 -3.84 4.88 20.75
N GLU A 138 -2.53 5.11 20.80
CA GLU A 138 -1.83 5.39 22.07
C GLU A 138 -2.38 6.63 22.77
N HIS A 139 -2.60 7.72 22.04
CA HIS A 139 -3.20 8.93 22.61
C HIS A 139 -4.58 8.68 23.20
N VAL A 140 -5.44 7.94 22.48
CA VAL A 140 -6.80 7.64 22.96
C VAL A 140 -6.75 6.75 24.19
N TRP A 141 -5.98 5.65 24.12
CA TRP A 141 -5.90 4.66 25.19
C TRP A 141 -5.27 5.22 26.44
N LEU A 142 -4.11 5.87 26.34
CA LEU A 142 -3.40 6.45 27.49
C LEU A 142 -4.21 7.59 28.14
N SER A 143 -4.91 8.40 27.33
CA SER A 143 -5.77 9.45 27.88
C SER A 143 -6.95 8.89 28.69
N ALA A 144 -7.49 7.75 28.27
CA ALA A 144 -8.61 7.11 28.93
C ALA A 144 -8.22 6.34 30.21
N GLN A 145 -7.05 5.69 30.19
CA GLN A 145 -6.61 4.78 31.25
C GLN A 145 -5.63 5.43 32.24
N GLN A 146 -4.64 6.14 31.73
CA GLN A 146 -3.54 6.69 32.55
C GLN A 146 -3.02 8.03 31.99
N PRO A 147 -3.70 9.15 32.26
CA PRO A 147 -3.31 10.46 31.71
C PRO A 147 -1.88 10.89 32.10
N ALA A 148 -1.43 10.59 33.31
CA ALA A 148 -0.07 10.92 33.77
C ALA A 148 1.00 10.13 32.95
N LEU A 149 0.73 8.86 32.66
CA LEU A 149 1.62 8.04 31.84
C LEU A 149 1.66 8.55 30.38
N ARG A 150 0.54 9.01 29.83
CA ARG A 150 0.49 9.67 28.53
C ARG A 150 1.50 10.82 28.44
N ASP A 151 1.49 11.72 29.42
CA ASP A 151 2.34 12.91 29.42
C ASP A 151 3.82 12.56 29.57
N ALA A 152 4.13 11.44 30.22
CA ALA A 152 5.49 10.91 30.36
C ALA A 152 5.98 10.17 29.09
N LEU A 153 5.11 9.44 28.40
CA LEU A 153 5.49 8.60 27.24
C LEU A 153 5.39 9.32 25.90
N LEU A 154 4.42 10.21 25.73
CA LEU A 154 4.24 10.95 24.49
C LEU A 154 5.03 12.26 24.55
N THR A 155 6.28 12.20 24.10
CA THR A 155 7.22 13.34 24.07
C THR A 155 7.51 13.76 22.63
N GLY A 156 8.11 14.95 22.44
CA GLY A 156 8.46 15.48 21.14
C GLY A 156 7.25 15.62 20.21
N GLU A 157 7.41 15.23 18.95
CA GLU A 157 6.34 15.28 17.93
C GLU A 157 5.17 14.36 18.29
N ARG A 158 5.42 13.24 18.98
CA ARG A 158 4.38 12.31 19.46
C ARG A 158 3.44 12.93 20.49
N ARG A 159 3.78 14.05 21.08
CA ARG A 159 2.91 14.79 22.00
C ARG A 159 1.69 15.38 21.31
N ARG A 160 1.82 15.70 20.02
CA ARG A 160 0.68 16.18 19.20
C ARG A 160 -0.19 15.00 18.81
N ARG A 161 -1.47 15.06 19.19
CA ARG A 161 -2.45 14.06 18.80
C ARG A 161 -2.66 14.10 17.28
N PRO A 162 -2.49 12.99 16.57
CA PRO A 162 -2.73 12.92 15.13
C PRO A 162 -4.21 13.19 14.81
N ASP A 163 -4.48 13.57 13.56
CA ASP A 163 -5.84 13.73 13.05
C ASP A 163 -6.63 12.42 13.20
N ALA A 164 -7.86 12.53 13.71
CA ALA A 164 -8.71 11.38 13.99
C ALA A 164 -9.05 10.53 12.76
N ARG A 165 -8.92 11.06 11.55
CA ARG A 165 -9.16 10.34 10.30
C ARG A 165 -8.12 9.24 10.05
N ASN A 166 -6.94 9.34 10.66
CA ASN A 166 -5.89 8.30 10.56
C ASN A 166 -6.33 6.93 11.11
N ARG A 167 -7.35 6.87 11.98
CA ARG A 167 -7.94 5.61 12.46
C ARG A 167 -8.67 4.81 11.38
N PHE A 168 -9.02 5.44 10.27
CA PHE A 168 -9.76 4.82 9.17
C PHE A 168 -8.82 4.43 8.00
N SER A 169 -7.60 4.01 8.32
CA SER A 169 -6.56 3.67 7.34
C SER A 169 -6.94 2.54 6.38
N SER A 170 -7.92 1.70 6.70
CA SER A 170 -8.35 0.61 5.82
C SER A 170 -9.18 1.11 4.62
N GLY A 171 -10.28 1.80 4.83
CA GLY A 171 -11.23 2.16 3.76
C GLY A 171 -11.16 3.62 3.28
N LEU A 172 -10.80 4.54 4.16
CA LEU A 172 -10.79 5.96 3.84
C LEU A 172 -9.77 6.34 2.75
N PRO A 173 -8.60 5.69 2.60
CA PRO A 173 -7.62 6.04 1.57
C PRO A 173 -8.21 5.98 0.15
N ALA A 174 -8.91 4.91 -0.21
CA ALA A 174 -9.55 4.78 -1.51
C ALA A 174 -10.58 5.88 -1.76
N ARG A 175 -11.48 6.10 -0.78
CA ARG A 175 -12.53 7.12 -0.90
C ARG A 175 -11.97 8.53 -0.98
N LEU A 176 -10.91 8.81 -0.20
CA LEU A 176 -10.29 10.13 -0.18
C LEU A 176 -9.55 10.41 -1.50
N ALA A 177 -8.80 9.43 -2.01
CA ALA A 177 -8.12 9.55 -3.30
C ALA A 177 -9.12 9.77 -4.45
N ALA A 178 -10.22 9.01 -4.49
CA ALA A 178 -11.27 9.21 -5.49
C ALA A 178 -11.86 10.63 -5.42
N ARG A 179 -12.16 11.14 -4.22
CA ARG A 179 -12.65 12.51 -4.04
C ARG A 179 -11.61 13.54 -4.45
N ALA A 180 -10.34 13.32 -4.09
CA ALA A 180 -9.25 14.24 -4.39
C ALA A 180 -8.98 14.36 -5.90
N LEU A 181 -9.23 13.28 -6.66
CA LEU A 181 -9.00 13.20 -8.10
C LEU A 181 -10.30 13.30 -8.94
N GLY A 182 -11.46 13.41 -8.29
CA GLY A 182 -12.73 13.57 -9.01
C GLY A 182 -13.25 12.30 -9.68
N LEU A 183 -12.97 11.11 -9.12
CA LEU A 183 -13.49 9.83 -9.62
C LEU A 183 -14.92 9.63 -9.15
N GLY A 184 -15.86 9.39 -10.07
CA GLY A 184 -17.31 9.36 -9.78
C GLY A 184 -17.94 7.96 -9.79
N ALA A 185 -17.29 6.92 -10.34
CA ALA A 185 -17.85 5.57 -10.44
C ALA A 185 -17.65 4.72 -9.16
N GLY A 186 -17.27 5.35 -8.05
CA GLY A 186 -17.10 4.70 -6.77
C GLY A 186 -15.65 4.36 -6.43
N ALA A 187 -15.40 4.19 -5.13
CA ALA A 187 -14.09 3.80 -4.62
C ALA A 187 -14.25 2.99 -3.33
N TRP A 188 -13.51 1.90 -3.22
CA TRP A 188 -13.52 1.03 -2.05
C TRP A 188 -12.18 0.33 -1.86
N SER A 189 -11.95 -0.15 -0.66
CA SER A 189 -10.82 -0.99 -0.33
C SER A 189 -11.27 -2.43 -0.08
N LEU A 190 -10.35 -3.35 -0.28
CA LEU A 190 -10.52 -4.76 0.08
C LEU A 190 -9.27 -5.27 0.79
N ASP A 191 -9.46 -6.29 1.60
CA ASP A 191 -8.39 -7.06 2.23
C ASP A 191 -8.56 -8.53 1.87
N ALA A 192 -7.66 -9.05 1.07
CA ALA A 192 -7.50 -10.46 0.72
C ALA A 192 -6.04 -10.88 0.99
N ALA A 193 -5.47 -10.37 2.08
CA ALA A 193 -4.08 -10.57 2.48
C ALA A 193 -3.10 -10.30 1.31
N CYS A 194 -2.16 -11.20 1.05
CA CYS A 194 -1.15 -11.04 0.01
C CYS A 194 -1.72 -10.97 -1.42
N ALA A 195 -2.93 -11.44 -1.65
CA ALA A 195 -3.61 -11.42 -2.94
C ALA A 195 -4.40 -10.13 -3.21
N SER A 196 -4.46 -9.18 -2.26
CA SER A 196 -5.31 -7.99 -2.33
C SER A 196 -5.14 -7.19 -3.62
N SER A 197 -3.91 -7.01 -4.12
CA SER A 197 -3.66 -6.26 -5.35
C SER A 197 -4.27 -6.92 -6.59
N LEU A 198 -4.17 -8.24 -6.71
CA LEU A 198 -4.72 -8.99 -7.85
C LEU A 198 -6.25 -9.08 -7.76
N TYR A 199 -6.82 -9.18 -6.55
CA TYR A 199 -8.27 -9.06 -6.35
C TYR A 199 -8.78 -7.67 -6.71
N ALA A 200 -8.02 -6.61 -6.40
CA ALA A 200 -8.38 -5.25 -6.83
C ALA A 200 -8.44 -5.14 -8.36
N VAL A 201 -7.46 -5.72 -9.08
CA VAL A 201 -7.48 -5.79 -10.55
C VAL A 201 -8.69 -6.57 -11.06
N LYS A 202 -8.99 -7.74 -10.45
CA LYS A 202 -10.18 -8.55 -10.83
C LYS A 202 -11.48 -7.76 -10.70
N LEU A 203 -11.70 -7.11 -9.55
CA LEU A 203 -12.91 -6.33 -9.30
C LEU A 203 -12.99 -5.09 -10.20
N ALA A 204 -11.87 -4.49 -10.55
CA ALA A 204 -11.84 -3.42 -11.54
C ALA A 204 -12.24 -3.91 -12.94
N CYS A 205 -11.75 -5.07 -13.37
CA CYS A 205 -12.18 -5.69 -14.63
C CYS A 205 -13.71 -5.94 -14.62
N ASP A 206 -14.26 -6.44 -13.51
CA ASP A 206 -15.72 -6.67 -13.42
C ASP A 206 -16.52 -5.37 -13.62
N ARG A 207 -16.07 -4.25 -13.03
CA ARG A 207 -16.71 -2.95 -13.21
C ARG A 207 -16.62 -2.39 -14.64
N LEU A 208 -15.58 -2.74 -15.35
CA LEU A 208 -15.44 -2.41 -16.76
C LEU A 208 -16.36 -3.30 -17.62
N HIS A 209 -16.45 -4.60 -17.31
CA HIS A 209 -17.29 -5.56 -18.04
C HIS A 209 -18.79 -5.33 -17.83
N ASP A 210 -19.20 -4.95 -16.61
CA ASP A 210 -20.62 -4.65 -16.34
C ASP A 210 -21.07 -3.25 -16.80
N GLY A 211 -20.15 -2.45 -17.37
CA GLY A 211 -20.41 -1.11 -17.91
C GLY A 211 -20.67 -0.04 -16.83
N THR A 212 -20.46 -0.32 -15.55
CA THR A 212 -20.62 0.67 -14.47
C THR A 212 -19.52 1.71 -14.47
N ALA A 213 -18.38 1.40 -15.06
CA ALA A 213 -17.25 2.30 -15.25
C ALA A 213 -16.68 2.18 -16.67
N ASP A 214 -16.01 3.24 -17.12
CA ASP A 214 -15.27 3.25 -18.38
C ASP A 214 -13.77 3.27 -18.15
N LEU A 215 -13.33 3.66 -16.94
CA LEU A 215 -11.96 3.59 -16.48
C LEU A 215 -11.95 3.15 -15.01
N MET A 216 -11.06 2.23 -14.68
CA MET A 216 -10.82 1.82 -13.30
C MET A 216 -9.35 1.93 -12.96
N VAL A 217 -9.03 2.52 -11.81
CA VAL A 217 -7.70 2.38 -11.22
C VAL A 217 -7.75 1.23 -10.23
N ALA A 218 -6.79 0.33 -10.32
CA ALA A 218 -6.65 -0.80 -9.42
C ALA A 218 -5.22 -0.90 -8.90
N GLY A 219 -5.06 -1.28 -7.66
CA GLY A 219 -3.74 -1.45 -7.08
C GLY A 219 -3.80 -1.72 -5.59
N ALA A 220 -2.66 -1.59 -4.94
CA ALA A 220 -2.58 -1.80 -3.50
C ALA A 220 -1.57 -0.87 -2.85
N VAL A 221 -1.71 -0.72 -1.52
CA VAL A 221 -0.77 0.00 -0.68
C VAL A 221 -0.44 -0.84 0.56
N SER A 222 0.81 -0.79 0.99
CA SER A 222 1.26 -1.34 2.26
C SER A 222 2.12 -0.31 2.99
N ARG A 223 1.65 0.15 4.13
CA ARG A 223 2.40 1.00 5.05
C ARG A 223 2.00 0.67 6.49
N ALA A 224 2.12 -0.60 6.81
CA ALA A 224 1.87 -1.06 8.17
C ALA A 224 2.94 -0.53 9.15
N ASP A 225 2.54 -0.34 10.40
CA ASP A 225 3.50 -0.08 11.48
C ASP A 225 4.51 -1.24 11.56
N PRO A 226 5.83 -0.95 11.53
CA PRO A 226 6.85 -2.00 11.46
C PRO A 226 6.80 -2.99 12.61
N LEU A 227 6.41 -2.56 13.82
CA LEU A 227 6.29 -3.47 14.95
C LEU A 227 5.24 -4.56 14.70
N TYR A 228 4.07 -4.20 14.14
CA TYR A 228 3.05 -5.18 13.81
C TYR A 228 3.53 -6.13 12.72
N LEU A 229 4.16 -5.58 11.69
CA LEU A 229 4.57 -6.37 10.53
C LEU A 229 5.75 -7.29 10.87
N HIS A 230 6.85 -6.73 11.36
CA HIS A 230 8.07 -7.50 11.64
C HIS A 230 7.87 -8.49 12.80
N VAL A 231 7.31 -8.05 13.92
CA VAL A 231 7.05 -8.92 15.07
C VAL A 231 6.03 -10.00 14.72
N GLY A 232 4.93 -9.64 14.06
CA GLY A 232 3.88 -10.59 13.69
C GLY A 232 4.39 -11.70 12.77
N PHE A 233 5.13 -11.36 11.72
CA PHE A 233 5.66 -12.37 10.81
C PHE A 233 6.85 -13.16 11.37
N CYS A 234 7.62 -12.59 12.29
CA CYS A 234 8.60 -13.36 13.06
C CYS A 234 7.88 -14.37 13.97
N GLY A 235 6.81 -13.97 14.66
CA GLY A 235 5.97 -14.87 15.44
C GLY A 235 5.37 -16.04 14.64
N LEU A 236 5.07 -15.80 13.36
CA LEU A 236 4.64 -16.85 12.41
C LEU A 236 5.80 -17.66 11.83
N SER A 237 7.05 -17.36 12.19
CA SER A 237 8.25 -17.96 11.57
C SER A 237 8.32 -17.77 10.05
N ALA A 238 7.71 -16.72 9.52
CA ALA A 238 7.64 -16.47 8.08
C ALA A 238 8.70 -15.50 7.57
N THR A 239 9.37 -14.74 8.45
CA THR A 239 10.41 -13.79 8.09
C THR A 239 11.73 -14.49 7.79
N SER A 240 12.41 -14.10 6.71
CA SER A 240 13.73 -14.60 6.35
C SER A 240 14.75 -14.36 7.48
N ARG A 241 15.50 -15.41 7.83
CA ARG A 241 16.60 -15.33 8.81
C ARG A 241 17.84 -14.70 8.24
N THR A 242 17.99 -14.75 6.92
CA THR A 242 19.15 -14.19 6.20
C THR A 242 18.91 -12.77 5.69
N GLY A 243 17.68 -12.24 5.83
CA GLY A 243 17.29 -10.94 5.29
C GLY A 243 17.27 -10.87 3.76
N ARG A 244 17.16 -12.01 3.08
CA ARG A 244 17.15 -12.11 1.62
C ARG A 244 15.85 -12.66 1.10
N SER A 245 15.22 -11.95 0.18
CA SER A 245 14.07 -12.45 -0.58
C SER A 245 14.58 -13.31 -1.73
N ARG A 246 14.25 -14.59 -1.71
CA ARG A 246 14.72 -15.60 -2.69
C ARG A 246 13.55 -16.46 -3.16
N PRO A 247 12.52 -15.89 -3.81
CA PRO A 247 11.37 -16.65 -4.28
C PRO A 247 11.84 -17.73 -5.27
N PHE A 248 11.25 -18.93 -5.16
CA PHE A 248 11.56 -20.13 -5.95
C PHE A 248 12.99 -20.68 -5.82
N HIS A 249 13.84 -20.11 -4.98
CA HIS A 249 15.18 -20.62 -4.76
C HIS A 249 15.16 -21.75 -3.72
N ARG A 250 16.02 -22.79 -3.92
CA ARG A 250 16.11 -23.92 -2.98
C ARG A 250 16.48 -23.54 -1.54
N ASP A 251 17.22 -22.43 -1.37
CA ASP A 251 17.63 -21.91 -0.07
C ASP A 251 16.73 -20.74 0.38
N ALA A 252 15.48 -20.67 -0.11
CA ALA A 252 14.50 -19.72 0.38
C ALA A 252 14.18 -20.01 1.85
N ASP A 253 14.29 -18.98 2.71
CA ASP A 253 14.18 -19.13 4.16
C ASP A 253 13.12 -18.20 4.78
N GLY A 254 12.29 -17.61 3.95
CA GLY A 254 11.23 -16.71 4.38
C GLY A 254 11.15 -15.44 3.52
N LEU A 255 10.23 -14.59 3.90
CA LEU A 255 9.98 -13.31 3.22
C LEU A 255 10.76 -12.17 3.88
N VAL A 256 10.96 -11.08 3.13
CA VAL A 256 11.46 -9.80 3.62
C VAL A 256 10.37 -8.76 3.42
N HIS A 257 10.04 -8.03 4.48
CA HIS A 257 8.95 -7.07 4.46
C HIS A 257 9.29 -5.85 3.61
N GLY A 258 8.28 -5.30 2.94
CA GLY A 258 8.39 -4.06 2.20
C GLY A 258 7.15 -3.18 2.40
N GLU A 259 7.33 -1.89 2.18
CA GLU A 259 6.24 -0.94 2.09
C GLU A 259 6.19 -0.34 0.70
N GLY A 260 5.08 0.26 0.33
CA GLY A 260 4.91 0.92 -0.94
C GLY A 260 3.48 0.89 -1.45
N ALA A 261 3.29 1.41 -2.65
CA ALA A 261 2.03 1.42 -3.37
C ALA A 261 2.27 1.21 -4.86
N GLY A 262 1.36 0.51 -5.53
CA GLY A 262 1.41 0.31 -6.98
C GLY A 262 0.01 0.31 -7.57
N PHE A 263 -0.16 0.95 -8.72
CA PHE A 263 -1.45 1.15 -9.38
C PHE A 263 -1.35 0.99 -10.89
N VAL A 264 -2.43 0.51 -11.48
CA VAL A 264 -2.66 0.48 -12.92
C VAL A 264 -4.01 1.11 -13.27
N ALA A 265 -4.03 1.91 -14.34
CA ALA A 265 -5.25 2.41 -14.94
C ALA A 265 -5.71 1.42 -16.02
N LEU A 266 -6.98 1.01 -15.97
CA LEU A 266 -7.56 -0.08 -16.75
C LEU A 266 -8.75 0.44 -17.56
N MET A 267 -8.85 0.02 -18.80
CA MET A 267 -10.00 0.26 -19.70
C MET A 267 -10.29 -0.98 -20.52
N ARG A 268 -11.53 -1.13 -21.02
CA ARG A 268 -11.80 -2.13 -22.08
C ARG A 268 -10.85 -1.87 -23.26
N LEU A 269 -10.29 -2.93 -23.82
CA LEU A 269 -9.29 -2.80 -24.90
C LEU A 269 -9.88 -2.08 -26.12
N SER A 270 -11.14 -2.35 -26.43
CA SER A 270 -11.88 -1.68 -27.52
C SER A 270 -11.95 -0.16 -27.29
N ASP A 271 -12.28 0.28 -26.06
CA ASP A 271 -12.40 1.70 -25.72
C ASP A 271 -11.04 2.41 -25.71
N ALA A 272 -10.01 1.75 -25.17
CA ALA A 272 -8.66 2.30 -25.16
C ALA A 272 -8.14 2.55 -26.60
N ARG A 273 -8.36 1.59 -27.50
CA ARG A 273 -8.00 1.73 -28.92
C ARG A 273 -8.80 2.81 -29.62
N ALA A 274 -10.12 2.86 -29.41
CA ALA A 274 -10.98 3.88 -29.99
C ALA A 274 -10.61 5.31 -29.51
N ALA A 275 -10.12 5.43 -28.28
CA ALA A 275 -9.63 6.69 -27.70
C ALA A 275 -8.17 7.01 -28.07
N GLY A 276 -7.46 6.15 -28.82
CA GLY A 276 -6.06 6.35 -29.20
C GLY A 276 -5.07 6.36 -28.01
N LEU A 277 -5.42 5.67 -26.92
CA LEU A 277 -4.60 5.64 -25.72
C LEU A 277 -3.45 4.64 -25.84
N PRO A 278 -2.34 4.85 -25.11
CA PRO A 278 -1.29 3.85 -25.04
C PRO A 278 -1.82 2.56 -24.42
N VAL A 279 -1.41 1.41 -24.98
CA VAL A 279 -1.71 0.08 -24.42
C VAL A 279 -0.39 -0.52 -23.96
N LEU A 280 -0.15 -0.42 -22.65
CA LEU A 280 1.10 -0.89 -21.99
C LEU A 280 1.09 -2.40 -21.78
N GLY A 281 -0.09 -3.00 -21.70
CA GLY A 281 -0.30 -4.42 -21.53
C GLY A 281 -1.78 -4.77 -21.68
N VAL A 282 -2.08 -6.06 -21.85
CA VAL A 282 -3.46 -6.55 -22.02
C VAL A 282 -3.73 -7.71 -21.07
N ILE A 283 -4.74 -7.55 -20.23
CA ILE A 283 -5.27 -8.62 -19.38
C ILE A 283 -6.28 -9.40 -20.21
N ARG A 284 -6.02 -10.68 -20.44
CA ARG A 284 -6.85 -11.57 -21.25
C ARG A 284 -7.73 -12.51 -20.44
N GLY A 285 -7.56 -12.52 -19.13
CA GLY A 285 -8.32 -13.34 -18.21
C GLY A 285 -7.79 -13.19 -16.79
N VAL A 286 -8.65 -13.48 -15.81
CA VAL A 286 -8.30 -13.51 -14.38
C VAL A 286 -8.86 -14.79 -13.80
N GLY A 287 -7.98 -15.61 -13.21
CA GLY A 287 -8.34 -16.80 -12.47
C GLY A 287 -8.17 -16.57 -10.97
N LEU A 288 -9.11 -17.03 -10.18
CA LEU A 288 -9.05 -17.03 -8.71
C LEU A 288 -9.13 -18.47 -8.21
N SER A 289 -8.34 -18.79 -7.21
CA SER A 289 -8.38 -20.08 -6.53
C SER A 289 -8.20 -19.90 -5.03
N ASN A 290 -8.58 -20.92 -4.29
CA ASN A 290 -8.38 -21.00 -2.85
C ASN A 290 -7.97 -22.43 -2.52
N ASP A 291 -7.00 -22.61 -1.64
CA ASP A 291 -6.51 -23.91 -1.18
C ASP A 291 -7.45 -24.60 -0.17
N GLY A 292 -8.56 -23.93 0.22
CA GLY A 292 -9.55 -24.47 1.11
C GLY A 292 -9.07 -24.54 2.55
N ARG A 293 -9.37 -25.65 3.23
CA ARG A 293 -8.99 -25.88 4.62
C ARG A 293 -7.60 -26.50 4.68
N GLY A 294 -6.59 -25.67 4.98
CA GLY A 294 -5.21 -26.12 5.19
C GLY A 294 -4.90 -26.53 6.64
N ALA A 295 -3.67 -27.00 6.86
CA ALA A 295 -3.15 -27.41 8.17
C ALA A 295 -2.77 -26.21 9.06
N GLY A 296 -2.55 -25.03 8.50
CA GLY A 296 -2.17 -23.83 9.21
C GLY A 296 -2.37 -22.56 8.37
N LEU A 297 -2.14 -21.41 9.00
CA LEU A 297 -2.35 -20.11 8.36
C LEU A 297 -1.47 -19.87 7.12
N ILE A 298 -0.27 -20.40 7.12
CA ILE A 298 0.75 -20.20 6.08
C ILE A 298 1.23 -21.52 5.45
N SER A 299 0.47 -22.61 5.66
CA SER A 299 0.76 -23.93 5.14
C SER A 299 -0.44 -24.38 4.30
N PRO A 300 -0.42 -24.10 2.97
CA PRO A 300 -1.48 -24.48 2.06
C PRO A 300 -1.64 -26.01 1.93
#